data_a896afa0c17b7ceadbdbdc8e8d5830a6
#
_entry.id   a896afa0c17b7ceadbdbdc8e8d5830a6
#
_cell.length_a   1.000
_cell.length_b   1.000
_cell.length_c   1.000
_cell.angle_alpha   90.00
_cell.angle_beta   90.00
_cell.angle_gamma   90.00
#
_symmetry.space_group_name_H-M   'P 1'
#
loop_
_entity.id
_entity.type
_entity.pdbx_description
1 polymer ?
#
loop_
_entity_poly.entity_id
_entity_poly.type
_entity_poly.pdbx_seq_one_letter_code
_entity_poly.pdbx_strand_id
1 'polypeptide(L)'
;MRDLANICRRGAGVAIVLAALIGAGVARAEGEGLPNANVRVDNIASVQRGARLYFNYCSGCHSIKYMSYSRLAEDLKLSEDDVLKSFAFTGAKIGDQIVSSMPEKNSENWFGKTPPDLSLEGRAKGADWIFAYLKSFYLDPTRPSGWNNTVFPNVSMPNVLWELQGPQRAVLAPAKPGEDARVEKLEPGKGRQSAAEYDETARDLTAFLAYVGEPAALKRESMGVWVVLYLAFFTFLAWLLKHEYW
;
A
#
# COMPACT_ATOMS: atom_id res chain seq x y z
N MET A 1 3.57 -15.51 55.63
CA MET A 1 2.76 -14.36 55.15
C MET A 1 3.52 -13.38 54.26
N ARG A 2 4.85 -13.19 54.40
CA ARG A 2 5.67 -12.31 53.56
C ARG A 2 5.84 -12.81 52.11
N ASP A 3 5.90 -14.11 51.91
CA ASP A 3 6.13 -14.68 50.56
C ASP A 3 4.89 -14.58 49.64
N LEU A 4 3.70 -14.73 50.16
CA LEU A 4 2.46 -14.56 49.40
C LEU A 4 2.28 -13.12 48.94
N ALA A 5 2.63 -12.13 49.71
CA ALA A 5 2.55 -10.71 49.34
C ALA A 5 3.55 -10.37 48.20
N ASN A 6 4.75 -10.98 48.23
CA ASN A 6 5.76 -10.79 47.16
C ASN A 6 5.38 -11.48 45.85
N ILE A 7 4.70 -12.64 45.89
CA ILE A 7 4.19 -13.33 44.72
C ILE A 7 3.07 -12.51 44.08
N CYS A 8 2.14 -11.97 44.86
CA CYS A 8 1.07 -11.10 44.36
C CYS A 8 1.61 -9.79 43.71
N ARG A 9 2.60 -9.16 44.31
CA ARG A 9 3.24 -7.94 43.77
C ARG A 9 3.98 -8.23 42.43
N ARG A 10 4.64 -9.38 42.31
CA ARG A 10 5.34 -9.80 41.07
C ARG A 10 4.36 -10.19 39.98
N GLY A 11 3.27 -10.89 40.34
CA GLY A 11 2.19 -11.22 39.39
C GLY A 11 1.46 -9.98 38.85
N ALA A 12 1.18 -8.99 39.70
CA ALA A 12 0.59 -7.73 39.27
C ALA A 12 1.51 -6.94 38.32
N GLY A 13 2.85 -6.94 38.57
CA GLY A 13 3.81 -6.29 37.67
C GLY A 13 3.82 -6.91 36.24
N VAL A 14 3.80 -8.23 36.17
CA VAL A 14 3.74 -8.94 34.86
C VAL A 14 2.43 -8.69 34.13
N ALA A 15 1.30 -8.66 34.84
CA ALA A 15 0.00 -8.37 34.25
C ALA A 15 -0.10 -6.94 33.71
N ILE A 16 0.50 -5.96 34.39
CA ILE A 16 0.55 -4.57 33.92
C ILE A 16 1.42 -4.43 32.67
N VAL A 17 2.56 -5.11 32.60
CA VAL A 17 3.43 -5.10 31.41
C VAL A 17 2.74 -5.76 30.22
N LEU A 18 2.06 -6.89 30.43
CA LEU A 18 1.26 -7.55 29.38
C LEU A 18 0.10 -6.66 28.92
N ALA A 19 -0.60 -6.00 29.82
CA ALA A 19 -1.68 -5.07 29.47
C ALA A 19 -1.15 -3.84 28.71
N ALA A 20 0.04 -3.32 29.05
CA ALA A 20 0.68 -2.22 28.36
C ALA A 20 1.15 -2.61 26.94
N LEU A 21 1.60 -3.85 26.73
CA LEU A 21 1.98 -4.38 25.41
C LEU A 21 0.76 -4.61 24.51
N ILE A 22 -0.40 -4.98 25.07
CA ILE A 22 -1.65 -5.14 24.33
C ILE A 22 -2.28 -3.76 24.02
N GLY A 23 -2.05 -2.76 24.88
CA GLY A 23 -2.52 -1.38 24.72
C GLY A 23 -1.64 -0.50 23.81
N ALA A 24 -0.49 -0.99 23.34
CA ALA A 24 0.31 -0.30 22.35
C ALA A 24 -0.46 -0.25 21.04
N GLY A 25 -1.26 0.80 20.87
CA GLY A 25 -2.05 1.06 19.68
C GLY A 25 -1.18 0.95 18.43
N VAL A 26 -1.68 0.25 17.44
CA VAL A 26 -1.06 0.19 16.11
C VAL A 26 -0.93 1.64 15.65
N ALA A 27 0.32 2.12 15.51
CA ALA A 27 0.57 3.42 14.88
C ALA A 27 -0.05 3.38 13.48
N ARG A 28 -1.18 4.07 13.30
CA ARG A 28 -1.80 4.23 11.98
C ARG A 28 -0.97 5.24 11.22
N ALA A 29 -0.54 4.85 10.02
CA ALA A 29 -0.03 5.79 9.05
C ALA A 29 -1.12 6.83 8.69
N GLU A 30 -0.71 8.02 8.26
CA GLU A 30 -1.57 9.14 7.86
C GLU A 30 -2.79 8.67 7.04
N GLY A 31 -3.99 8.91 7.55
CA GLY A 31 -5.21 8.45 6.89
C GLY A 31 -6.48 8.64 7.71
N GLU A 32 -6.46 9.47 8.75
CA GLU A 32 -7.70 9.78 9.49
C GLU A 32 -8.76 10.36 8.54
N GLY A 33 -9.89 9.65 8.40
CA GLY A 33 -11.01 10.05 7.55
C GLY A 33 -10.99 9.49 6.13
N LEU A 34 -9.95 8.75 5.71
CA LEU A 34 -9.92 8.09 4.40
C LEU A 34 -10.70 6.76 4.40
N PRO A 35 -11.31 6.39 3.27
CA PRO A 35 -12.00 5.10 3.15
C PRO A 35 -11.02 3.93 3.32
N ASN A 36 -11.42 2.93 4.09
CA ASN A 36 -10.62 1.74 4.27
C ASN A 36 -10.55 0.93 2.96
N ALA A 37 -9.34 0.68 2.50
CA ALA A 37 -9.07 -0.11 1.29
C ALA A 37 -9.45 -1.60 1.45
N ASN A 38 -9.45 -2.11 2.68
CA ASN A 38 -9.70 -3.54 2.98
C ASN A 38 -8.83 -4.49 2.15
N VAL A 39 -7.59 -4.11 1.88
CA VAL A 39 -6.65 -4.94 1.11
C VAL A 39 -6.01 -6.01 1.98
N ARG A 40 -5.78 -7.16 1.38
CA ARG A 40 -5.10 -8.30 1.98
C ARG A 40 -4.02 -8.78 1.03
N VAL A 41 -2.77 -8.62 1.43
CA VAL A 41 -1.60 -9.05 0.62
C VAL A 41 -1.50 -10.58 0.49
N ASP A 42 -2.08 -11.34 1.43
CA ASP A 42 -2.19 -12.80 1.38
C ASP A 42 -3.23 -13.30 0.34
N ASN A 43 -4.11 -12.42 -0.14
CA ASN A 43 -4.98 -12.71 -1.28
C ASN A 43 -4.20 -12.61 -2.60
N ILE A 44 -3.44 -13.66 -2.90
CA ILE A 44 -2.57 -13.71 -4.08
C ILE A 44 -3.31 -13.41 -5.38
N ALA A 45 -4.56 -13.85 -5.52
CA ALA A 45 -5.35 -13.55 -6.73
C ALA A 45 -5.60 -12.05 -6.91
N SER A 46 -5.88 -11.31 -5.83
CA SER A 46 -6.02 -9.85 -5.86
C SER A 46 -4.69 -9.19 -6.24
N VAL A 47 -3.58 -9.64 -5.64
CA VAL A 47 -2.24 -9.11 -5.94
C VAL A 47 -1.84 -9.38 -7.40
N GLN A 48 -2.16 -10.57 -7.95
CA GLN A 48 -1.93 -10.89 -9.37
C GLN A 48 -2.73 -9.98 -10.31
N ARG A 49 -4.01 -9.72 -10.02
CA ARG A 49 -4.82 -8.77 -10.82
C ARG A 49 -4.26 -7.36 -10.71
N GLY A 50 -3.83 -6.95 -9.51
CA GLY A 50 -3.16 -5.67 -9.27
C GLY A 50 -1.84 -5.55 -10.02
N ALA A 51 -1.03 -6.61 -10.07
CA ALA A 51 0.18 -6.65 -10.88
C ALA A 51 -0.13 -6.38 -12.36
N ARG A 52 -1.13 -7.08 -12.92
CA ARG A 52 -1.55 -6.86 -14.30
C ARG A 52 -1.99 -5.40 -14.55
N LEU A 53 -2.72 -4.81 -13.62
CA LEU A 53 -3.12 -3.40 -13.71
C LEU A 53 -1.90 -2.47 -13.66
N TYR A 54 -0.95 -2.70 -12.76
CA TYR A 54 0.28 -1.93 -12.67
C TYR A 54 1.07 -1.97 -13.98
N PHE A 55 1.30 -3.15 -14.54
CA PHE A 55 2.07 -3.27 -15.78
C PHE A 55 1.35 -2.64 -16.98
N ASN A 56 0.02 -2.64 -17.03
CA ASN A 56 -0.72 -2.04 -18.13
C ASN A 56 -0.91 -0.52 -17.99
N TYR A 57 -1.00 0.04 -16.79
CA TYR A 57 -1.36 1.45 -16.60
C TYR A 57 -0.26 2.28 -15.92
N CYS A 58 0.66 1.69 -15.16
CA CYS A 58 1.58 2.42 -14.30
C CYS A 58 3.05 2.26 -14.71
N SER A 59 3.48 1.07 -15.16
CA SER A 59 4.88 0.73 -15.41
C SER A 59 5.54 1.54 -16.51
N GLY A 60 4.74 2.15 -17.41
CA GLY A 60 5.26 3.07 -18.43
C GLY A 60 5.90 4.33 -17.85
N CYS A 61 5.43 4.76 -16.66
CA CYS A 61 5.90 5.96 -15.98
C CYS A 61 6.59 5.67 -14.64
N HIS A 62 6.15 4.67 -13.91
CA HIS A 62 6.64 4.37 -12.57
C HIS A 62 7.43 3.07 -12.52
N SER A 63 8.60 3.13 -11.93
CA SER A 63 9.42 1.96 -11.60
C SER A 63 9.01 1.38 -10.25
N ILE A 64 9.36 0.11 -10.02
CA ILE A 64 9.40 -0.57 -8.72
C ILE A 64 10.77 -1.24 -8.59
N LYS A 65 11.82 -0.44 -8.49
CA LYS A 65 13.23 -0.86 -8.61
C LYS A 65 13.67 -1.90 -7.57
N TYR A 66 12.96 -2.01 -6.44
CA TYR A 66 13.28 -3.01 -5.40
C TYR A 66 12.65 -4.38 -5.65
N MET A 67 11.90 -4.52 -6.75
CA MET A 67 11.29 -5.76 -7.19
C MET A 67 11.94 -6.25 -8.48
N SER A 68 12.34 -7.54 -8.54
CA SER A 68 12.74 -8.21 -9.77
C SER A 68 11.59 -9.04 -10.35
N TYR A 69 11.65 -9.32 -11.65
CA TYR A 69 10.65 -10.19 -12.29
C TYR A 69 10.70 -11.61 -11.71
N SER A 70 11.88 -12.12 -11.34
CA SER A 70 12.03 -13.44 -10.71
C SER A 70 11.34 -13.51 -9.35
N ARG A 71 11.51 -12.48 -8.53
CA ARG A 71 10.82 -12.40 -7.24
C ARG A 71 9.31 -12.32 -7.41
N LEU A 72 8.86 -11.52 -8.38
CA LEU A 72 7.43 -11.42 -8.69
C LEU A 72 6.84 -12.78 -9.09
N ALA A 73 7.56 -13.56 -9.91
CA ALA A 73 7.17 -14.91 -10.30
C ALA A 73 7.04 -15.84 -9.08
N GLU A 74 8.07 -15.88 -8.22
CA GLU A 74 8.09 -16.71 -7.01
C GLU A 74 6.95 -16.36 -6.06
N ASP A 75 6.85 -15.08 -5.67
CA ASP A 75 5.90 -14.63 -4.66
C ASP A 75 4.44 -14.73 -5.14
N LEU A 76 4.18 -14.48 -6.42
CA LEU A 76 2.84 -14.58 -7.01
C LEU A 76 2.50 -15.97 -7.57
N LYS A 77 3.39 -16.95 -7.44
CA LYS A 77 3.20 -18.33 -7.92
C LYS A 77 2.89 -18.40 -9.43
N LEU A 78 3.56 -17.55 -10.21
CA LEU A 78 3.49 -17.53 -11.66
C LEU A 78 4.74 -18.21 -12.24
N SER A 79 4.62 -18.75 -13.46
CA SER A 79 5.82 -19.21 -14.15
C SER A 79 6.67 -18.01 -14.62
N GLU A 80 7.98 -18.19 -14.69
CA GLU A 80 8.88 -17.13 -15.20
C GLU A 80 8.53 -16.74 -16.64
N ASP A 81 8.14 -17.71 -17.44
CA ASP A 81 7.67 -17.51 -18.81
C ASP A 81 6.42 -16.63 -18.88
N ASP A 82 5.44 -16.87 -18.00
CA ASP A 82 4.21 -16.07 -17.95
C ASP A 82 4.51 -14.63 -17.51
N VAL A 83 5.41 -14.46 -16.54
CA VAL A 83 5.84 -13.14 -16.07
C VAL A 83 6.55 -12.38 -17.18
N LEU A 84 7.49 -13.01 -17.90
CA LEU A 84 8.21 -12.36 -19.00
C LEU A 84 7.26 -12.00 -20.15
N LYS A 85 6.35 -12.89 -20.53
CA LYS A 85 5.40 -12.65 -21.62
C LYS A 85 4.36 -11.59 -21.27
N SER A 86 3.94 -11.53 -20.00
CA SER A 86 2.83 -10.66 -19.59
C SER A 86 3.27 -9.32 -19.05
N PHE A 87 4.51 -9.20 -18.55
CA PHE A 87 4.96 -8.02 -17.80
C PHE A 87 6.27 -7.41 -18.29
N ALA A 88 7.13 -8.16 -18.99
CA ALA A 88 8.43 -7.64 -19.45
C ALA A 88 8.33 -6.97 -20.84
N PHE A 89 7.55 -5.91 -20.95
CA PHE A 89 7.30 -5.21 -22.23
C PHE A 89 8.53 -4.53 -22.82
N THR A 90 9.58 -4.30 -22.01
CA THR A 90 10.84 -3.66 -22.44
C THR A 90 11.90 -4.64 -22.89
N GLY A 91 11.59 -5.95 -22.98
CA GLY A 91 12.55 -7.00 -23.30
C GLY A 91 13.49 -7.32 -22.13
N ALA A 92 13.10 -7.00 -20.90
CA ALA A 92 13.85 -7.32 -19.68
C ALA A 92 13.97 -8.82 -19.48
N LYS A 93 15.04 -9.23 -18.79
CA LYS A 93 15.28 -10.63 -18.38
C LYS A 93 14.64 -10.90 -17.01
N ILE A 94 14.45 -12.17 -16.70
CA ILE A 94 13.80 -12.59 -15.44
C ILE A 94 14.51 -12.08 -14.16
N GLY A 95 15.83 -11.95 -14.17
CA GLY A 95 16.62 -11.42 -13.06
C GLY A 95 16.64 -9.90 -12.96
N ASP A 96 16.14 -9.18 -13.98
CA ASP A 96 16.21 -7.73 -14.01
C ASP A 96 15.21 -7.10 -13.02
N GLN A 97 15.55 -5.90 -12.57
CA GLN A 97 14.67 -5.05 -11.79
C GLN A 97 13.57 -4.44 -12.68
N ILE A 98 12.42 -4.16 -12.10
CA ILE A 98 11.28 -3.58 -12.80
C ILE A 98 11.46 -2.06 -12.87
N VAL A 99 11.93 -1.59 -14.01
CA VAL A 99 12.25 -0.19 -14.27
C VAL A 99 11.39 0.35 -15.40
N SER A 100 10.84 1.55 -15.21
CA SER A 100 10.12 2.27 -16.25
C SER A 100 11.02 2.60 -17.43
N SER A 101 10.47 2.55 -18.63
CA SER A 101 11.16 2.99 -19.87
C SER A 101 11.19 4.51 -20.04
N MET A 102 10.50 5.27 -19.19
CA MET A 102 10.43 6.72 -19.27
C MET A 102 11.75 7.36 -18.80
N PRO A 103 12.48 8.11 -19.66
CA PRO A 103 13.70 8.81 -19.24
C PRO A 103 13.36 9.94 -18.26
N GLU A 104 14.10 10.04 -17.14
CA GLU A 104 13.87 11.04 -16.09
C GLU A 104 13.84 12.47 -16.63
N LYS A 105 14.83 12.85 -17.46
CA LYS A 105 14.90 14.19 -18.06
C LYS A 105 13.67 14.52 -18.90
N ASN A 106 13.14 13.56 -19.64
CA ASN A 106 11.95 13.77 -20.48
C ASN A 106 10.70 13.89 -19.63
N SER A 107 10.57 13.06 -18.59
CA SER A 107 9.44 13.12 -17.69
C SER A 107 9.33 14.44 -16.93
N GLU A 108 10.47 15.01 -16.53
CA GLU A 108 10.51 16.33 -15.90
C GLU A 108 10.01 17.43 -16.85
N ASN A 109 10.42 17.37 -18.12
CA ASN A 109 9.93 18.31 -19.14
C ASN A 109 8.43 18.16 -19.43
N TRP A 110 7.89 16.94 -19.41
CA TRP A 110 6.49 16.68 -19.75
C TRP A 110 5.54 16.95 -18.60
N PHE A 111 5.92 16.62 -17.37
CA PHE A 111 5.04 16.65 -16.20
C PHE A 111 5.47 17.65 -15.12
N GLY A 112 6.60 18.36 -15.33
CA GLY A 112 7.19 19.25 -14.32
C GLY A 112 7.84 18.52 -13.16
N LYS A 113 7.79 17.18 -13.14
CA LYS A 113 8.44 16.30 -12.16
C LYS A 113 8.65 14.92 -12.75
N THR A 114 9.70 14.25 -12.29
CA THR A 114 9.87 12.80 -12.55
C THR A 114 8.87 12.00 -11.74
N PRO A 115 8.13 11.04 -12.35
CA PRO A 115 7.28 10.12 -11.60
C PRO A 115 8.08 9.35 -10.54
N PRO A 116 7.60 9.29 -9.29
CA PRO A 116 8.32 8.60 -8.23
C PRO A 116 8.37 7.09 -8.47
N ASP A 117 9.42 6.44 -7.93
CA ASP A 117 9.48 4.99 -7.80
C ASP A 117 8.46 4.51 -6.76
N LEU A 118 7.65 3.51 -7.12
CA LEU A 118 6.56 3.03 -6.25
C LEU A 118 6.98 1.88 -5.33
N SER A 119 8.26 1.51 -5.28
CA SER A 119 8.74 0.39 -4.46
C SER A 119 8.35 0.49 -2.99
N LEU A 120 8.28 1.69 -2.43
CA LEU A 120 8.00 1.91 -1.01
C LEU A 120 6.72 2.73 -0.75
N GLU A 121 6.03 3.19 -1.79
CA GLU A 121 4.84 4.05 -1.62
C GLU A 121 3.72 3.33 -0.85
N GLY A 122 3.52 2.03 -1.07
CA GLY A 122 2.56 1.22 -0.31
C GLY A 122 2.83 1.21 1.19
N ARG A 123 4.10 1.31 1.59
CA ARG A 123 4.49 1.36 2.99
C ARG A 123 4.52 2.79 3.54
N ALA A 124 4.95 3.75 2.74
CA ALA A 124 5.10 5.15 3.16
C ALA A 124 3.75 5.86 3.31
N LYS A 125 2.85 5.66 2.35
CA LYS A 125 1.51 6.28 2.34
C LYS A 125 0.43 5.42 2.98
N GLY A 126 0.59 4.11 2.92
CA GLY A 126 -0.41 3.16 3.37
C GLY A 126 -1.47 2.85 2.30
N ALA A 127 -2.13 1.71 2.48
CA ALA A 127 -3.11 1.20 1.52
C ALA A 127 -4.34 2.12 1.39
N ASP A 128 -4.86 2.63 2.50
CA ASP A 128 -6.06 3.47 2.50
C ASP A 128 -5.83 4.77 1.73
N TRP A 129 -4.63 5.36 1.86
CA TRP A 129 -4.26 6.55 1.10
C TRP A 129 -4.17 6.26 -0.40
N ILE A 130 -3.51 5.18 -0.81
CA ILE A 130 -3.37 4.81 -2.23
C ILE A 130 -4.76 4.55 -2.84
N PHE A 131 -5.60 3.81 -2.14
CA PHE A 131 -6.96 3.51 -2.58
C PHE A 131 -7.79 4.80 -2.78
N ALA A 132 -7.76 5.69 -1.78
CA ALA A 132 -8.43 6.97 -1.85
C ALA A 132 -7.88 7.85 -2.99
N TYR A 133 -6.55 7.90 -3.14
CA TYR A 133 -5.87 8.65 -4.19
C TYR A 133 -6.32 8.21 -5.59
N LEU A 134 -6.33 6.91 -5.87
CA LEU A 134 -6.74 6.36 -7.17
C LEU A 134 -8.20 6.69 -7.51
N LYS A 135 -9.04 6.89 -6.51
CA LYS A 135 -10.48 7.18 -6.68
C LYS A 135 -10.82 8.66 -6.73
N SER A 136 -9.88 9.54 -6.40
CA SER A 136 -10.14 10.96 -6.13
C SER A 136 -9.74 11.91 -7.25
N PHE A 137 -9.40 11.41 -8.42
CA PHE A 137 -9.08 12.23 -9.58
C PHE A 137 -10.34 12.87 -10.17
N TYR A 138 -10.22 14.14 -10.59
CA TYR A 138 -11.27 14.88 -11.26
C TYR A 138 -10.71 15.80 -12.35
N LEU A 139 -11.57 16.19 -13.29
CA LEU A 139 -11.21 17.12 -14.35
C LEU A 139 -11.02 18.52 -13.78
N ASP A 140 -9.85 19.11 -14.04
CA ASP A 140 -9.50 20.47 -13.66
C ASP A 140 -8.76 21.16 -14.81
N PRO A 141 -9.47 21.96 -15.61
CA PRO A 141 -8.88 22.62 -16.78
C PRO A 141 -7.81 23.68 -16.42
N THR A 142 -7.69 24.05 -15.15
CA THR A 142 -6.64 24.97 -14.70
C THR A 142 -5.28 24.31 -14.55
N ARG A 143 -5.25 22.97 -14.55
CA ARG A 143 -4.00 22.19 -14.42
C ARG A 143 -3.42 21.83 -15.78
N PRO A 144 -2.09 21.82 -15.92
CA PRO A 144 -1.43 21.45 -17.19
C PRO A 144 -1.82 20.06 -17.71
N SER A 145 -2.03 19.09 -16.80
CA SER A 145 -2.46 17.72 -17.13
C SER A 145 -3.96 17.61 -17.41
N GLY A 146 -4.77 18.68 -17.14
CA GLY A 146 -6.22 18.64 -17.19
C GLY A 146 -6.87 17.90 -16.01
N TRP A 147 -6.08 17.45 -15.01
CA TRP A 147 -6.54 16.65 -13.89
C TRP A 147 -6.02 17.20 -12.56
N ASN A 148 -6.81 16.99 -11.52
CA ASN A 148 -6.45 17.26 -10.13
C ASN A 148 -6.94 16.12 -9.24
N ASN A 149 -6.60 16.15 -7.95
CA ASN A 149 -6.93 15.09 -7.00
C ASN A 149 -7.30 15.68 -5.65
N THR A 150 -8.33 15.14 -4.99
CA THR A 150 -8.78 15.67 -3.69
C THR A 150 -7.92 15.21 -2.51
N VAL A 151 -7.27 14.05 -2.62
CA VAL A 151 -6.36 13.51 -1.59
C VAL A 151 -4.97 14.13 -1.71
N PHE A 152 -4.54 14.43 -2.94
CA PHE A 152 -3.25 15.08 -3.20
C PHE A 152 -3.45 16.26 -4.17
N PRO A 153 -3.86 17.43 -3.67
CA PRO A 153 -4.11 18.61 -4.49
C PRO A 153 -2.88 19.05 -5.29
N ASN A 154 -3.14 19.62 -6.46
CA ASN A 154 -2.10 20.10 -7.38
C ASN A 154 -1.18 18.99 -7.93
N VAL A 155 -1.72 17.78 -8.06
CA VAL A 155 -1.00 16.63 -8.63
C VAL A 155 -0.59 16.89 -10.08
N SER A 156 0.63 16.50 -10.44
CA SER A 156 1.11 16.52 -11.84
C SER A 156 0.72 15.27 -12.62
N MET A 157 0.47 14.15 -11.94
CA MET A 157 0.03 12.89 -12.54
C MET A 157 -1.37 13.04 -13.14
N PRO A 158 -1.59 12.70 -14.42
CA PRO A 158 -2.94 12.59 -14.98
C PRO A 158 -3.67 11.35 -14.42
N ASN A 159 -5.00 11.33 -14.51
CA ASN A 159 -5.75 10.12 -14.21
C ASN A 159 -5.55 9.08 -15.32
N VAL A 160 -4.65 8.11 -15.11
CA VAL A 160 -4.37 7.05 -16.10
C VAL A 160 -5.48 5.99 -16.15
N LEU A 161 -6.37 5.96 -15.16
CA LEU A 161 -7.49 4.99 -15.07
C LEU A 161 -8.84 5.61 -15.49
N TRP A 162 -8.82 6.77 -16.13
CA TRP A 162 -10.03 7.51 -16.50
C TRP A 162 -11.00 6.72 -17.39
N GLU A 163 -10.49 5.86 -18.26
CA GLU A 163 -11.35 5.00 -19.09
C GLU A 163 -12.15 3.98 -18.27
N LEU A 164 -11.55 3.48 -17.21
CA LEU A 164 -12.19 2.52 -16.32
C LEU A 164 -13.19 3.23 -15.39
N GLN A 165 -12.73 4.27 -14.71
CA GLN A 165 -13.52 5.03 -13.72
C GLN A 165 -14.60 5.92 -14.35
N GLY A 166 -14.28 6.52 -15.49
CA GLY A 166 -14.99 7.68 -16.01
C GLY A 166 -14.44 9.00 -15.47
N PRO A 167 -14.46 10.08 -16.26
CA PRO A 167 -13.97 11.38 -15.82
C PRO A 167 -14.91 11.97 -14.80
N GLN A 168 -14.44 12.17 -13.56
CA GLN A 168 -15.20 12.81 -12.50
C GLN A 168 -15.14 14.33 -12.60
N ARG A 169 -16.17 15.02 -12.11
CA ARG A 169 -16.25 16.48 -12.01
C ARG A 169 -16.32 16.87 -10.54
N ALA A 170 -15.60 17.93 -10.17
CA ALA A 170 -15.67 18.49 -8.84
C ALA A 170 -16.87 19.43 -8.70
N VAL A 171 -17.68 19.24 -7.68
CA VAL A 171 -18.63 20.23 -7.19
C VAL A 171 -17.92 21.04 -6.13
N LEU A 172 -17.81 22.35 -6.36
CA LEU A 172 -17.10 23.25 -5.47
C LEU A 172 -18.06 23.83 -4.43
N ALA A 173 -17.66 23.84 -3.18
CA ALA A 173 -18.36 24.60 -2.15
C ALA A 173 -18.22 26.10 -2.41
N PRO A 174 -19.20 26.93 -2.00
CA PRO A 174 -19.10 28.40 -2.07
C PRO A 174 -17.83 28.88 -1.33
N ALA A 175 -16.92 29.51 -2.07
CA ALA A 175 -15.69 30.06 -1.50
C ALA A 175 -15.99 31.34 -0.76
N LYS A 176 -15.41 31.53 0.43
CA LYS A 176 -15.38 32.85 1.08
C LYS A 176 -14.35 33.74 0.38
N PRO A 177 -14.55 35.07 0.41
CA PRO A 177 -13.56 35.98 -0.14
C PRO A 177 -12.16 35.72 0.44
N GLY A 178 -11.19 35.35 -0.43
CA GLY A 178 -9.80 35.07 -0.05
C GLY A 178 -9.50 33.64 0.32
N GLU A 179 -10.46 32.70 0.24
CA GLU A 179 -10.24 31.28 0.38
C GLU A 179 -10.32 30.56 -0.99
N ASP A 180 -9.48 29.58 -1.18
CA ASP A 180 -9.58 28.67 -2.35
C ASP A 180 -10.87 27.83 -2.28
N ALA A 181 -11.52 27.65 -3.43
CA ALA A 181 -12.71 26.83 -3.52
C ALA A 181 -12.39 25.37 -3.13
N ARG A 182 -13.11 24.84 -2.13
CA ARG A 182 -12.95 23.45 -1.67
C ARG A 182 -13.87 22.54 -2.47
N VAL A 183 -13.34 21.37 -2.84
CA VAL A 183 -14.17 20.33 -3.45
C VAL A 183 -15.07 19.72 -2.38
N GLU A 184 -16.38 19.88 -2.54
CA GLU A 184 -17.39 19.33 -1.63
C GLU A 184 -17.71 17.89 -2.00
N LYS A 185 -17.83 17.61 -3.30
CA LYS A 185 -18.24 16.31 -3.83
C LYS A 185 -17.62 16.07 -5.20
N LEU A 186 -17.38 14.80 -5.52
CA LEU A 186 -17.05 14.36 -6.87
C LEU A 186 -18.29 13.73 -7.51
N GLU A 187 -18.67 14.23 -8.67
CA GLU A 187 -19.72 13.63 -9.50
C GLU A 187 -19.07 12.62 -10.46
N PRO A 188 -19.51 11.35 -10.43
CA PRO A 188 -18.93 10.33 -11.28
C PRO A 188 -19.29 10.56 -12.75
N GLY A 189 -18.31 10.42 -13.63
CA GLY A 189 -18.53 10.32 -15.07
C GLY A 189 -18.84 8.87 -15.47
N LYS A 190 -19.18 8.68 -16.75
CA LYS A 190 -19.41 7.34 -17.31
C LYS A 190 -18.08 6.74 -17.74
N GLY A 191 -17.64 5.68 -17.05
CA GLY A 191 -16.50 4.85 -17.41
C GLY A 191 -16.92 3.52 -18.03
N ARG A 192 -15.92 2.66 -18.29
CA ARG A 192 -16.13 1.28 -18.77
C ARG A 192 -16.58 0.34 -17.64
N GLN A 193 -16.28 0.69 -16.40
CA GLN A 193 -16.63 -0.06 -15.20
C GLN A 193 -17.72 0.67 -14.42
N SER A 194 -18.55 -0.11 -13.73
CA SER A 194 -19.42 0.41 -12.67
C SER A 194 -18.58 0.88 -11.47
N ALA A 195 -19.17 1.64 -10.57
CA ALA A 195 -18.49 2.10 -9.37
C ALA A 195 -17.94 0.93 -8.51
N ALA A 196 -18.69 -0.18 -8.41
CA ALA A 196 -18.26 -1.37 -7.67
C ALA A 196 -17.08 -2.09 -8.34
N GLU A 197 -17.11 -2.25 -9.67
CA GLU A 197 -16.00 -2.86 -10.42
C GLU A 197 -14.75 -1.99 -10.36
N TYR A 198 -14.90 -0.67 -10.41
CA TYR A 198 -13.76 0.23 -10.25
C TYR A 198 -13.19 0.20 -8.83
N ASP A 199 -14.03 0.04 -7.81
CA ASP A 199 -13.59 -0.16 -6.43
C ASP A 199 -12.73 -1.43 -6.29
N GLU A 200 -13.13 -2.53 -6.95
CA GLU A 200 -12.30 -3.74 -6.99
C GLU A 200 -10.98 -3.51 -7.73
N THR A 201 -11.02 -2.83 -8.86
CA THR A 201 -9.82 -2.47 -9.64
C THR A 201 -8.84 -1.63 -8.81
N ALA A 202 -9.32 -0.58 -8.14
CA ALA A 202 -8.50 0.25 -7.28
C ALA A 202 -7.95 -0.52 -6.07
N ARG A 203 -8.76 -1.43 -5.51
CA ARG A 203 -8.37 -2.30 -4.39
C ARG A 203 -7.31 -3.32 -4.80
N ASP A 204 -7.45 -3.96 -5.95
CA ASP A 204 -6.46 -4.91 -6.46
C ASP A 204 -5.11 -4.21 -6.74
N LEU A 205 -5.13 -3.03 -7.37
CA LEU A 205 -3.93 -2.25 -7.60
C LEU A 205 -3.27 -1.80 -6.29
N THR A 206 -4.07 -1.39 -5.31
CA THR A 206 -3.60 -1.04 -3.96
C THR A 206 -3.00 -2.25 -3.25
N ALA A 207 -3.60 -3.44 -3.36
CA ALA A 207 -3.07 -4.67 -2.79
C ALA A 207 -1.70 -5.02 -3.38
N PHE A 208 -1.54 -4.85 -4.70
CA PHE A 208 -0.25 -5.04 -5.35
C PHE A 208 0.81 -4.05 -4.85
N LEU A 209 0.49 -2.75 -4.75
CA LEU A 209 1.43 -1.75 -4.25
C LEU A 209 1.76 -1.94 -2.76
N ALA A 210 0.80 -2.40 -1.96
CA ALA A 210 1.04 -2.78 -0.56
C ALA A 210 2.00 -3.99 -0.47
N TYR A 211 1.80 -5.02 -1.33
CA TYR A 211 2.71 -6.15 -1.45
C TYR A 211 4.12 -5.69 -1.87
N VAL A 212 4.24 -4.86 -2.90
CA VAL A 212 5.54 -4.34 -3.37
C VAL A 212 6.26 -3.57 -2.26
N GLY A 213 5.52 -2.80 -1.45
CA GLY A 213 6.06 -2.04 -0.33
C GLY A 213 6.58 -2.91 0.83
N GLU A 214 6.06 -4.13 0.99
CA GLU A 214 6.49 -5.08 2.01
C GLU A 214 6.27 -6.54 1.57
N PRO A 215 7.07 -7.06 0.61
CA PRO A 215 6.90 -8.43 0.13
C PRO A 215 7.12 -9.49 1.22
N ALA A 216 7.91 -9.16 2.26
CA ALA A 216 8.15 -10.04 3.40
C ALA A 216 6.87 -10.29 4.24
N ALA A 217 5.83 -9.46 4.11
CA ALA A 217 4.57 -9.64 4.83
C ALA A 217 3.94 -11.00 4.54
N LEU A 218 4.05 -11.52 3.31
CA LEU A 218 3.57 -12.86 2.92
C LEU A 218 4.16 -13.99 3.77
N LYS A 219 5.43 -13.87 4.16
CA LYS A 219 6.14 -14.88 4.95
C LYS A 219 6.11 -14.58 6.46
N ARG A 220 6.04 -13.30 6.84
CA ARG A 220 6.09 -12.86 8.23
C ARG A 220 4.92 -13.41 9.06
N GLU A 221 3.71 -13.39 8.54
CA GLU A 221 2.53 -13.86 9.27
C GLU A 221 2.62 -15.36 9.60
N SER A 222 3.05 -16.17 8.64
CA SER A 222 3.22 -17.62 8.86
C SER A 222 4.39 -17.93 9.80
N MET A 223 5.49 -17.17 9.74
CA MET A 223 6.66 -17.35 10.60
C MET A 223 6.44 -16.81 12.01
N GLY A 224 5.64 -15.76 12.17
CA GLY A 224 5.42 -15.06 13.43
C GLY A 224 4.93 -15.97 14.55
N VAL A 225 4.02 -16.89 14.24
CA VAL A 225 3.50 -17.87 15.20
C VAL A 225 4.62 -18.76 15.76
N TRP A 226 5.49 -19.27 14.89
CA TRP A 226 6.62 -20.12 15.31
C TRP A 226 7.64 -19.35 16.15
N VAL A 227 7.91 -18.09 15.79
CA VAL A 227 8.80 -17.22 16.56
C VAL A 227 8.25 -16.97 17.96
N VAL A 228 6.95 -16.67 18.09
CA VAL A 228 6.30 -16.47 19.38
C VAL A 228 6.35 -17.74 20.24
N LEU A 229 6.04 -18.90 19.65
CA LEU A 229 6.11 -20.19 20.36
C LEU A 229 7.53 -20.51 20.83
N TYR A 230 8.54 -20.28 19.97
CA TYR A 230 9.94 -20.47 20.33
C TYR A 230 10.35 -19.56 21.50
N LEU A 231 10.02 -18.26 21.42
CA LEU A 231 10.34 -17.30 22.48
C LEU A 231 9.62 -17.64 23.80
N ALA A 232 8.36 -18.07 23.74
CA ALA A 232 7.61 -18.50 24.93
C ALA A 232 8.27 -19.72 25.58
N PHE A 233 8.65 -20.73 24.79
CA PHE A 233 9.35 -21.91 25.27
C PHE A 233 10.72 -21.56 25.86
N PHE A 234 11.49 -20.74 25.19
CA PHE A 234 12.80 -20.30 25.68
C PHE A 234 12.68 -19.49 26.99
N THR A 235 11.70 -18.60 27.08
CA THR A 235 11.42 -17.85 28.30
C THR A 235 11.03 -18.76 29.46
N PHE A 236 10.22 -19.80 29.18
CA PHE A 236 9.86 -20.80 30.18
C PHE A 236 11.09 -21.57 30.70
N LEU A 237 11.99 -22.02 29.83
CA LEU A 237 13.23 -22.67 30.23
C LEU A 237 14.14 -21.75 31.06
N ALA A 238 14.28 -20.49 30.65
CA ALA A 238 15.04 -19.49 31.37
C ALA A 238 14.44 -19.19 32.77
N TRP A 239 13.10 -19.22 32.87
CA TRP A 239 12.41 -19.07 34.14
C TRP A 239 12.66 -20.27 35.06
N LEU A 240 12.59 -21.53 34.54
CA LEU A 240 12.92 -22.72 35.30
C LEU A 240 14.37 -22.66 35.84
N LEU A 241 15.29 -22.31 34.95
CA LEU A 241 16.71 -22.19 35.33
C LEU A 241 16.92 -21.15 36.42
N LYS A 242 16.26 -19.99 36.31
CA LYS A 242 16.30 -18.95 37.35
C LYS A 242 15.69 -19.44 38.65
N HIS A 243 14.62 -20.21 38.63
CA HIS A 243 13.97 -20.72 39.84
C HIS A 243 14.82 -21.75 40.56
N GLU A 244 15.62 -22.54 39.82
CA GLU A 244 16.50 -23.59 40.38
C GLU A 244 17.76 -23.00 40.99
N TYR A 245 18.34 -21.94 40.40
CA TYR A 245 19.67 -21.45 40.77
C TYR A 245 19.67 -20.08 41.46
N TRP A 246 18.56 -19.40 41.56
CA TRP A 246 18.45 -18.05 42.14
C TRP A 246 17.16 -17.91 42.98
#